data_ea25f9cbeed4e3d3e11aee0be672ceb4
#
_entry.id   ea25f9cbeed4e3d3e11aee0be672ceb4
#
_cell.length_a   1.000
_cell.length_b   1.000
_cell.length_c   1.000
_cell.angle_alpha   90.00
_cell.angle_beta   90.00
_cell.angle_gamma   90.00
#
_symmetry.space_group_name_H-M   'P 1'
#
loop_
_entity.id
_entity.type
_entity.pdbx_description
1 polymer ?
#
loop_
_entity_poly.entity_id
_entity_poly.type
_entity_poly.pdbx_seq_one_letter_code
_entity_poly.pdbx_strand_id
1 'polypeptide(L)'
;MNTKPHTKEDIAYRYVRKLINSDDIQPGDLLPTETSISEKLCINRMTIAKALASLKNEGYVERRAGRGTTLIRKPAASSSKLIIVIAPWPSKNPKDDWYFQRLVYSIQSEAVRNELATLNVAFHFRQAEEQDFIRIRDLYKAVECTGAIVVDPFMATHSQLQEFLNDLGCPSVWAGSSLKTYKKANRVDIDNYQTAFDLTEKLIEDGAEQVGFMSGALETTARQRRFEGYKGALESRGIAYDERLVICHSTPSYLNEAGSECAAIYAARNLNADALFLNDYPMMEGILEFCNRYPNPELDKLKILPISTFDFEDKSTEANVCYSANQPIEEIGFEAVRIFMQARDKILTDAVVKTLSADIRKI
;
A
#
# COMPACT_ATOMS: atom_id res chain seq x y z
N MET A 1 -10.73 -5.41 15.94
CA MET A 1 -11.79 -5.58 14.93
C MET A 1 -12.77 -4.42 15.06
N ASN A 2 -12.56 -3.36 14.31
CA ASN A 2 -13.53 -2.28 14.15
C ASN A 2 -13.54 -1.88 12.67
N THR A 3 -14.15 -2.75 11.85
CA THR A 3 -14.55 -2.36 10.50
C THR A 3 -15.58 -1.23 10.65
N LYS A 4 -15.25 -0.02 10.16
CA LYS A 4 -16.28 1.02 10.02
C LYS A 4 -17.46 0.42 9.27
N PRO A 5 -18.66 0.38 9.85
CA PRO A 5 -19.82 -0.21 9.18
C PRO A 5 -20.06 0.56 7.87
N HIS A 6 -20.31 -0.19 6.79
CA HIS A 6 -20.76 0.41 5.53
C HIS A 6 -21.89 1.39 5.82
N THR A 7 -21.83 2.57 5.22
CA THR A 7 -22.90 3.54 5.41
C THR A 7 -24.21 2.96 4.87
N LYS A 8 -25.35 3.36 5.42
CA LYS A 8 -26.66 2.95 4.90
C LYS A 8 -26.83 3.31 3.42
N GLU A 9 -26.13 4.36 2.97
CA GLU A 9 -26.11 4.78 1.56
C GLU A 9 -25.30 3.81 0.68
N ASP A 10 -24.15 3.33 1.15
CA ASP A 10 -23.38 2.29 0.44
C ASP A 10 -24.17 0.98 0.29
N ILE A 11 -24.88 0.59 1.34
CA ILE A 11 -25.73 -0.61 1.31
C ILE A 11 -26.85 -0.44 0.25
N ALA A 12 -27.52 0.70 0.26
CA ALA A 12 -28.57 1.01 -0.69
C ALA A 12 -28.06 1.05 -2.14
N TYR A 13 -26.93 1.71 -2.36
CA TYR A 13 -26.28 1.81 -3.66
C TYR A 13 -25.91 0.42 -4.21
N ARG A 14 -25.23 -0.40 -3.41
CA ARG A 14 -24.85 -1.77 -3.79
C ARG A 14 -26.05 -2.64 -4.11
N TYR A 15 -27.12 -2.52 -3.32
CA TYR A 15 -28.34 -3.27 -3.56
C TYR A 15 -28.96 -2.92 -4.91
N VAL A 16 -29.17 -1.62 -5.19
CA VAL A 16 -29.77 -1.18 -6.46
C VAL A 16 -28.85 -1.55 -7.63
N ARG A 17 -27.53 -1.42 -7.47
CA ARG A 17 -26.57 -1.81 -8.48
C ARG A 17 -26.61 -3.31 -8.79
N LYS A 18 -26.77 -4.15 -7.78
CA LYS A 18 -26.96 -5.60 -7.97
C LYS A 18 -28.26 -5.86 -8.74
N LEU A 19 -29.32 -5.11 -8.43
CA LEU A 19 -30.60 -5.23 -9.09
C LEU A 19 -30.54 -4.89 -10.58
N ILE A 20 -29.89 -3.77 -10.97
CA ILE A 20 -29.74 -3.36 -12.37
C ILE A 20 -28.79 -4.27 -13.18
N ASN A 21 -27.94 -5.04 -12.49
CA ASN A 21 -27.06 -6.02 -13.11
C ASN A 21 -27.71 -7.41 -13.23
N SER A 22 -28.85 -7.65 -12.60
CA SER A 22 -29.53 -8.94 -12.72
C SER A 22 -30.13 -9.12 -14.12
N ASP A 23 -30.30 -10.38 -14.52
CA ASP A 23 -30.95 -10.71 -15.79
C ASP A 23 -32.46 -10.39 -15.81
N ASP A 24 -33.03 -10.18 -14.61
CA ASP A 24 -34.46 -9.90 -14.42
C ASP A 24 -34.87 -8.49 -14.86
N ILE A 25 -33.95 -7.56 -14.99
CA ILE A 25 -34.21 -6.16 -15.37
C ILE A 25 -33.39 -5.80 -16.61
N GLN A 26 -34.07 -5.31 -17.65
CA GLN A 26 -33.46 -4.90 -18.91
C GLN A 26 -33.53 -3.38 -19.12
N PRO A 27 -32.67 -2.78 -19.96
CA PRO A 27 -32.81 -1.38 -20.33
C PRO A 27 -34.21 -1.07 -20.85
N GLY A 28 -34.85 -0.05 -20.30
CA GLY A 28 -36.25 0.31 -20.52
C GLY A 28 -37.19 -0.11 -19.38
N ASP A 29 -36.81 -1.06 -18.54
CA ASP A 29 -37.63 -1.52 -17.44
C ASP A 29 -37.66 -0.57 -16.25
N LEU A 30 -38.74 -0.58 -15.51
CA LEU A 30 -38.88 0.17 -14.26
C LEU A 30 -38.21 -0.58 -13.10
N LEU A 31 -37.43 0.14 -12.33
CA LEU A 31 -36.90 -0.35 -11.07
C LEU A 31 -38.01 -0.39 -9.98
N PRO A 32 -37.85 -1.22 -8.95
CA PRO A 32 -38.71 -1.16 -7.76
C PRO A 32 -38.71 0.26 -7.18
N THR A 33 -39.84 0.66 -6.59
CA THR A 33 -40.03 1.97 -6.03
C THR A 33 -39.08 2.22 -4.84
N GLU A 34 -38.77 3.49 -4.58
CA GLU A 34 -37.98 3.88 -3.40
C GLU A 34 -38.55 3.33 -2.10
N THR A 35 -39.89 3.27 -2.00
CA THR A 35 -40.58 2.72 -0.86
C THR A 35 -40.37 1.21 -0.73
N SER A 36 -40.52 0.46 -1.82
CA SER A 36 -40.27 -0.97 -1.84
C SER A 36 -38.81 -1.32 -1.47
N ILE A 37 -37.85 -0.58 -1.99
CA ILE A 37 -36.44 -0.77 -1.65
C ILE A 37 -36.18 -0.40 -0.19
N SER A 38 -36.76 0.69 0.29
CA SER A 38 -36.67 1.16 1.68
C SER A 38 -37.18 0.10 2.67
N GLU A 39 -38.35 -0.47 2.40
CA GLU A 39 -38.94 -1.56 3.20
C GLU A 39 -38.04 -2.80 3.20
N LYS A 40 -37.57 -3.22 2.02
CA LYS A 40 -36.75 -4.43 1.88
C LYS A 40 -35.39 -4.32 2.59
N LEU A 41 -34.78 -3.13 2.60
CA LEU A 41 -33.46 -2.92 3.22
C LEU A 41 -33.55 -2.40 4.66
N CYS A 42 -34.73 -2.04 5.14
CA CYS A 42 -34.92 -1.32 6.40
C CYS A 42 -34.07 -0.02 6.47
N ILE A 43 -33.97 0.70 5.34
CA ILE A 43 -33.20 1.94 5.19
C ILE A 43 -34.18 3.07 4.84
N ASN A 44 -33.92 4.26 5.43
CA ASN A 44 -34.76 5.44 5.17
C ASN A 44 -34.84 5.75 3.66
N ARG A 45 -36.04 6.08 3.19
CA ARG A 45 -36.31 6.42 1.79
C ARG A 45 -35.41 7.53 1.23
N MET A 46 -35.05 8.53 2.04
CA MET A 46 -34.10 9.58 1.64
C MET A 46 -32.73 9.04 1.27
N THR A 47 -32.26 8.01 1.98
CA THR A 47 -30.99 7.34 1.68
C THR A 47 -31.08 6.53 0.38
N ILE A 48 -32.23 5.87 0.13
CA ILE A 48 -32.47 5.20 -1.15
C ILE A 48 -32.50 6.22 -2.30
N ALA A 49 -33.15 7.37 -2.10
CA ALA A 49 -33.21 8.44 -3.09
C ALA A 49 -31.82 8.99 -3.45
N LYS A 50 -30.90 9.10 -2.48
CA LYS A 50 -29.51 9.49 -2.71
C LYS A 50 -28.77 8.44 -3.54
N ALA A 51 -28.88 7.16 -3.20
CA ALA A 51 -28.27 6.06 -3.95
C ALA A 51 -28.75 6.03 -5.41
N LEU A 52 -30.06 6.23 -5.63
CA LEU A 52 -30.62 6.34 -6.98
C LEU A 52 -30.17 7.63 -7.73
N ALA A 53 -29.94 8.73 -7.01
CA ALA A 53 -29.39 9.95 -7.59
C ALA A 53 -27.94 9.75 -8.06
N SER A 54 -27.13 9.01 -7.30
CA SER A 54 -25.78 8.63 -7.70
C SER A 54 -25.80 7.82 -9.01
N LEU A 55 -26.65 6.78 -9.07
CA LEU A 55 -26.81 5.94 -10.28
C LEU A 55 -27.36 6.73 -11.48
N LYS A 56 -28.19 7.76 -11.24
CA LYS A 56 -28.63 8.69 -12.30
C LYS A 56 -27.46 9.54 -12.80
N ASN A 57 -26.64 10.10 -11.92
CA ASN A 57 -25.46 10.89 -12.32
C ASN A 57 -24.45 10.04 -13.11
N GLU A 58 -24.37 8.75 -12.82
CA GLU A 58 -23.57 7.76 -13.56
C GLU A 58 -24.21 7.35 -14.90
N GLY A 59 -25.45 7.78 -15.17
CA GLY A 59 -26.15 7.53 -16.43
C GLY A 59 -26.72 6.12 -16.55
N TYR A 60 -26.86 5.36 -15.46
CA TYR A 60 -27.47 4.04 -15.48
C TYR A 60 -29.00 4.08 -15.43
N VAL A 61 -29.57 5.06 -14.76
CA VAL A 61 -31.01 5.18 -14.59
C VAL A 61 -31.50 6.59 -14.92
N GLU A 62 -32.76 6.70 -15.35
CA GLU A 62 -33.47 7.95 -15.50
C GLU A 62 -34.62 8.02 -14.48
N ARG A 63 -34.76 9.17 -13.83
CA ARG A 63 -35.85 9.41 -12.88
C ARG A 63 -36.82 10.41 -13.48
N ARG A 64 -38.08 10.02 -13.64
CA ARG A 64 -39.16 10.90 -14.12
C ARG A 64 -40.25 11.01 -13.07
N ALA A 65 -40.59 12.24 -12.68
CA ALA A 65 -41.63 12.50 -11.71
C ALA A 65 -42.95 11.83 -12.14
N GLY A 66 -43.56 11.07 -11.23
CA GLY A 66 -44.81 10.33 -11.47
C GLY A 66 -44.66 9.06 -12.32
N ARG A 67 -43.48 8.79 -12.91
CA ARG A 67 -43.23 7.60 -13.75
C ARG A 67 -42.25 6.60 -13.15
N GLY A 68 -41.58 6.95 -12.05
CA GLY A 68 -40.62 6.09 -11.38
C GLY A 68 -39.18 6.24 -11.88
N THR A 69 -38.37 5.21 -11.65
CA THR A 69 -36.97 5.12 -12.08
C THR A 69 -36.83 4.03 -13.13
N THR A 70 -36.35 4.38 -14.31
CA THR A 70 -36.17 3.46 -15.45
C THR A 70 -34.69 3.16 -15.63
N LEU A 71 -34.34 1.90 -15.89
CA LEU A 71 -32.99 1.51 -16.30
C LEU A 71 -32.73 2.00 -17.72
N ILE A 72 -31.69 2.85 -17.92
CA ILE A 72 -31.28 3.34 -19.25
C ILE A 72 -30.28 2.40 -19.89
N ARG A 73 -29.30 1.98 -19.10
CA ARG A 73 -28.30 1.01 -19.54
C ARG A 73 -27.84 0.21 -18.33
N LYS A 74 -27.54 -1.05 -18.56
CA LYS A 74 -26.79 -1.81 -17.56
C LYS A 74 -25.40 -1.20 -17.44
N PRO A 75 -24.81 -1.18 -16.22
CA PRO A 75 -23.36 -0.99 -16.14
C PRO A 75 -22.74 -1.94 -17.16
N ALA A 76 -21.82 -1.45 -17.98
CA ALA A 76 -21.13 -2.34 -18.90
C ALA A 76 -20.68 -3.54 -18.09
N ALA A 77 -21.26 -4.69 -18.36
CA ALA A 77 -20.77 -5.92 -17.78
C ALA A 77 -19.34 -6.03 -18.29
N SER A 78 -18.38 -5.66 -17.48
CA SER A 78 -17.07 -6.25 -17.57
C SER A 78 -17.37 -7.73 -17.33
N SER A 79 -17.47 -8.48 -18.41
CA SER A 79 -17.77 -9.92 -18.37
C SER A 79 -16.68 -10.66 -17.58
N SER A 80 -15.54 -10.06 -17.42
CA SER A 80 -14.44 -10.54 -16.61
C SER A 80 -14.49 -9.97 -15.19
N LYS A 81 -14.42 -10.88 -14.23
CA LYS A 81 -14.26 -10.58 -12.81
C LYS A 81 -12.79 -10.72 -12.40
N LEU A 82 -11.86 -10.65 -13.35
CA LEU A 82 -10.44 -10.94 -13.14
C LEU A 82 -9.63 -9.65 -13.05
N ILE A 83 -8.81 -9.54 -12.03
CA ILE A 83 -7.81 -8.48 -11.87
C ILE A 83 -6.40 -9.07 -11.89
N ILE A 84 -5.46 -8.32 -12.47
CA ILE A 84 -4.05 -8.67 -12.39
C ILE A 84 -3.47 -8.09 -11.10
N VAL A 85 -2.81 -8.93 -10.31
CA VAL A 85 -1.99 -8.50 -9.17
C VAL A 85 -0.53 -8.57 -9.62
N ILE A 86 0.07 -7.40 -9.84
CA ILE A 86 1.48 -7.27 -10.24
C ILE A 86 2.30 -7.17 -8.97
N ALA A 87 3.11 -8.17 -8.70
CA ALA A 87 3.93 -8.28 -7.49
C ALA A 87 5.41 -8.42 -7.83
N PRO A 88 6.32 -8.09 -6.90
CA PRO A 88 7.74 -8.33 -7.10
C PRO A 88 8.05 -9.79 -7.45
N TRP A 89 9.11 -10.00 -8.24
CA TRP A 89 9.62 -11.35 -8.47
C TRP A 89 10.04 -11.96 -7.13
N PRO A 90 9.66 -13.22 -6.86
CA PRO A 90 10.01 -13.87 -5.60
C PRO A 90 11.51 -13.86 -5.35
N SER A 91 11.93 -13.56 -4.12
CA SER A 91 13.32 -13.64 -3.71
C SER A 91 13.78 -15.10 -3.63
N LYS A 92 15.10 -15.31 -3.56
CA LYS A 92 15.66 -16.65 -3.34
C LYS A 92 15.36 -17.16 -1.93
N ASN A 93 15.18 -16.26 -0.97
CA ASN A 93 14.82 -16.58 0.40
C ASN A 93 13.36 -16.17 0.65
N PRO A 94 12.43 -17.12 0.84
CA PRO A 94 11.01 -16.79 1.08
C PRO A 94 10.76 -15.91 2.30
N LYS A 95 11.68 -15.88 3.27
CA LYS A 95 11.55 -15.00 4.45
C LYS A 95 11.62 -13.51 4.08
N ASP A 96 12.33 -13.17 2.98
CA ASP A 96 12.46 -11.79 2.53
C ASP A 96 11.18 -11.25 1.88
N ASP A 97 10.27 -12.16 1.52
CA ASP A 97 9.04 -11.83 0.79
C ASP A 97 7.79 -11.81 1.69
N TRP A 98 7.92 -12.02 2.99
CA TRP A 98 6.77 -12.17 3.92
C TRP A 98 5.78 -11.00 3.82
N TYR A 99 6.26 -9.76 3.70
CA TYR A 99 5.43 -8.57 3.53
C TYR A 99 4.59 -8.64 2.25
N PHE A 100 5.24 -8.94 1.13
CA PHE A 100 4.56 -9.04 -0.16
C PHE A 100 3.58 -10.21 -0.20
N GLN A 101 3.95 -11.34 0.39
CA GLN A 101 3.08 -12.51 0.46
C GLN A 101 1.81 -12.20 1.26
N ARG A 102 1.92 -11.54 2.42
CA ARG A 102 0.77 -11.11 3.22
C ARG A 102 -0.09 -10.11 2.47
N LEU A 103 0.52 -9.14 1.81
CA LEU A 103 -0.19 -8.12 1.04
C LEU A 103 -0.94 -8.73 -0.16
N VAL A 104 -0.30 -9.60 -0.92
CA VAL A 104 -0.94 -10.33 -2.02
C VAL A 104 -2.10 -11.18 -1.51
N TYR A 105 -1.89 -11.91 -0.42
CA TYR A 105 -2.94 -12.73 0.20
C TYR A 105 -4.15 -11.90 0.67
N SER A 106 -3.91 -10.73 1.26
CA SER A 106 -4.98 -9.84 1.68
C SER A 106 -5.79 -9.29 0.50
N ILE A 107 -5.11 -8.92 -0.60
CA ILE A 107 -5.75 -8.51 -1.86
C ILE A 107 -6.60 -9.65 -2.41
N GLN A 108 -6.07 -10.87 -2.48
CA GLN A 108 -6.82 -12.04 -2.97
C GLN A 108 -8.04 -12.32 -2.12
N SER A 109 -7.87 -12.31 -0.80
CA SER A 109 -8.96 -12.56 0.15
C SER A 109 -10.09 -11.55 -0.02
N GLU A 110 -9.78 -10.27 -0.15
CA GLU A 110 -10.79 -9.22 -0.34
C GLU A 110 -11.39 -9.26 -1.76
N ALA A 111 -10.60 -9.58 -2.77
CA ALA A 111 -11.09 -9.77 -4.13
C ALA A 111 -12.17 -10.87 -4.18
N VAL A 112 -11.91 -12.03 -3.56
CA VAL A 112 -12.88 -13.14 -3.48
C VAL A 112 -14.16 -12.72 -2.76
N ARG A 113 -14.07 -11.95 -1.65
CA ARG A 113 -15.26 -11.42 -0.94
C ARG A 113 -16.10 -10.49 -1.82
N ASN A 114 -15.49 -9.88 -2.82
CA ASN A 114 -16.16 -9.00 -3.79
C ASN A 114 -16.44 -9.70 -5.13
N GLU A 115 -16.43 -11.03 -5.16
CA GLU A 115 -16.67 -11.87 -6.33
C GLU A 115 -15.69 -11.60 -7.49
N LEU A 116 -14.47 -11.19 -7.19
CA LEU A 116 -13.39 -10.99 -8.14
C LEU A 116 -12.41 -12.14 -8.05
N ALA A 117 -11.85 -12.55 -9.19
CA ALA A 117 -10.71 -13.45 -9.26
C ALA A 117 -9.41 -12.64 -9.43
N THR A 118 -8.28 -13.22 -9.05
CA THR A 118 -6.97 -12.60 -9.21
C THR A 118 -6.04 -13.46 -10.05
N LEU A 119 -5.26 -12.80 -10.91
CA LEU A 119 -4.14 -13.39 -11.63
C LEU A 119 -2.84 -12.74 -11.14
N ASN A 120 -2.02 -13.49 -10.40
CA ASN A 120 -0.74 -12.97 -9.93
C ASN A 120 0.29 -13.01 -11.03
N VAL A 121 0.97 -11.89 -11.25
CA VAL A 121 2.04 -11.74 -12.23
C VAL A 121 3.26 -11.19 -11.52
N ALA A 122 4.35 -11.97 -11.53
CA ALA A 122 5.64 -11.51 -11.06
C ALA A 122 6.26 -10.54 -12.06
N PHE A 123 6.87 -9.47 -11.56
CA PHE A 123 7.46 -8.41 -12.37
C PHE A 123 8.84 -8.03 -11.85
N HIS A 124 9.80 -7.84 -12.78
CA HIS A 124 11.17 -7.45 -12.43
C HIS A 124 11.28 -5.92 -12.27
N PHE A 125 10.81 -5.39 -11.17
CA PHE A 125 10.83 -3.94 -10.94
C PHE A 125 12.21 -3.29 -10.98
N ARG A 126 13.28 -4.05 -10.77
CA ARG A 126 14.67 -3.53 -10.82
C ARG A 126 15.22 -3.43 -12.24
N GLN A 127 14.85 -4.37 -13.08
CA GLN A 127 15.39 -4.54 -14.43
C GLN A 127 14.26 -4.94 -15.36
N ALA A 128 13.16 -4.15 -15.36
CA ALA A 128 12.06 -4.42 -16.27
C ALA A 128 12.52 -4.29 -17.71
N GLU A 129 12.31 -5.34 -18.45
CA GLU A 129 12.59 -5.41 -19.88
C GLU A 129 11.29 -5.22 -20.68
N GLU A 130 11.40 -4.88 -21.96
CA GLU A 130 10.24 -4.76 -22.84
C GLU A 130 9.35 -6.01 -22.83
N GLN A 131 9.96 -7.19 -22.68
CA GLN A 131 9.26 -8.46 -22.60
C GLN A 131 8.34 -8.57 -21.38
N ASP A 132 8.66 -7.94 -20.25
CA ASP A 132 7.80 -7.93 -19.06
C ASP A 132 6.50 -7.17 -19.35
N PHE A 133 6.60 -6.02 -20.01
CA PHE A 133 5.43 -5.23 -20.41
C PHE A 133 4.58 -5.94 -21.47
N ILE A 134 5.22 -6.57 -22.48
CA ILE A 134 4.53 -7.38 -23.48
C ILE A 134 3.72 -8.48 -22.80
N ARG A 135 4.33 -9.22 -21.87
CA ARG A 135 3.68 -10.30 -21.14
C ARG A 135 2.45 -9.81 -20.36
N ILE A 136 2.56 -8.69 -19.63
CA ILE A 136 1.41 -8.11 -18.90
C ILE A 136 0.30 -7.71 -19.88
N ARG A 137 0.65 -7.04 -20.99
CA ARG A 137 -0.32 -6.62 -22.00
C ARG A 137 -1.05 -7.80 -22.62
N ASP A 138 -0.32 -8.84 -22.96
CA ASP A 138 -0.90 -10.01 -23.65
C ASP A 138 -1.79 -10.80 -22.66
N LEU A 139 -1.38 -10.94 -21.41
CA LEU A 139 -2.22 -11.52 -20.37
C LEU A 139 -3.47 -10.66 -20.12
N TYR A 140 -3.31 -9.34 -19.99
CA TYR A 140 -4.43 -8.42 -19.75
C TYR A 140 -5.50 -8.54 -20.83
N LYS A 141 -5.09 -8.65 -22.11
CA LYS A 141 -6.01 -8.82 -23.23
C LYS A 141 -6.57 -10.23 -23.34
N ALA A 142 -5.74 -11.27 -23.19
CA ALA A 142 -6.13 -12.66 -23.38
C ALA A 142 -7.18 -13.15 -22.38
N VAL A 143 -7.11 -12.66 -21.14
CA VAL A 143 -8.02 -13.06 -20.05
C VAL A 143 -9.05 -11.96 -19.70
N GLU A 144 -9.16 -10.94 -20.55
CA GLU A 144 -10.11 -9.84 -20.38
C GLU A 144 -10.10 -9.24 -18.97
N CYS A 145 -8.91 -8.99 -18.43
CA CYS A 145 -8.78 -8.40 -17.09
C CYS A 145 -9.45 -7.03 -17.01
N THR A 146 -10.02 -6.74 -15.85
CA THR A 146 -10.73 -5.47 -15.59
C THR A 146 -9.84 -4.37 -15.05
N GLY A 147 -8.62 -4.68 -14.67
CA GLY A 147 -7.62 -3.73 -14.16
C GLY A 147 -6.50 -4.41 -13.40
N ALA A 148 -5.69 -3.62 -12.68
CA ALA A 148 -4.51 -4.09 -11.98
C ALA A 148 -4.40 -3.53 -10.56
N ILE A 149 -3.87 -4.34 -9.64
CA ILE A 149 -3.35 -3.88 -8.35
C ILE A 149 -1.85 -4.14 -8.36
N VAL A 150 -1.06 -3.10 -8.14
CA VAL A 150 0.41 -3.16 -8.12
C VAL A 150 0.85 -3.19 -6.67
N VAL A 151 1.53 -4.27 -6.29
CA VAL A 151 2.02 -4.47 -4.92
C VAL A 151 3.39 -3.85 -4.79
N ASP A 152 3.51 -2.94 -3.85
CA ASP A 152 4.69 -2.14 -3.47
C ASP A 152 6.02 -2.54 -4.11
N PRO A 153 6.36 -1.95 -5.20
CA PRO A 153 7.65 -2.18 -5.82
C PRO A 153 8.63 -1.11 -5.41
N PHE A 154 9.69 -1.49 -4.81
CA PHE A 154 10.76 -0.60 -4.32
C PHE A 154 11.60 0.08 -5.42
N MET A 155 11.14 0.21 -6.70
CA MET A 155 12.10 0.41 -7.78
C MET A 155 11.79 1.49 -8.84
N ALA A 156 12.84 1.87 -9.59
CA ALA A 156 12.91 2.93 -10.58
C ALA A 156 11.94 2.82 -11.79
N THR A 157 11.35 1.66 -12.04
CA THR A 157 10.45 1.41 -13.19
C THR A 157 8.98 1.73 -12.94
N HIS A 158 8.67 2.34 -11.81
CA HIS A 158 7.27 2.63 -11.42
C HIS A 158 6.54 3.56 -12.38
N SER A 159 7.20 4.66 -12.79
CA SER A 159 6.61 5.59 -13.74
C SER A 159 6.33 4.93 -15.07
N GLN A 160 7.25 4.12 -15.57
CA GLN A 160 7.08 3.36 -16.80
C GLN A 160 5.91 2.37 -16.72
N LEU A 161 5.81 1.62 -15.61
CA LEU A 161 4.70 0.69 -15.42
C LEU A 161 3.36 1.43 -15.31
N GLN A 162 3.31 2.56 -14.61
CA GLN A 162 2.07 3.32 -14.51
C GLN A 162 1.66 3.95 -15.85
N GLU A 163 2.61 4.50 -16.61
CA GLU A 163 2.36 5.00 -17.96
C GLU A 163 1.84 3.89 -18.87
N PHE A 164 2.48 2.73 -18.81
CA PHE A 164 2.04 1.55 -19.56
C PHE A 164 0.61 1.11 -19.19
N LEU A 165 0.25 1.08 -17.88
CA LEU A 165 -1.11 0.76 -17.44
C LEU A 165 -2.13 1.82 -17.90
N ASN A 166 -1.74 3.09 -17.89
CA ASN A 166 -2.57 4.18 -18.43
C ASN A 166 -2.80 4.03 -19.94
N ASP A 167 -1.77 3.71 -20.70
CA ASP A 167 -1.86 3.50 -22.16
C ASP A 167 -2.75 2.31 -22.52
N LEU A 168 -2.78 1.29 -21.65
CA LEU A 168 -3.73 0.19 -21.77
C LEU A 168 -5.18 0.57 -21.41
N GLY A 169 -5.41 1.76 -20.85
CA GLY A 169 -6.69 2.13 -20.24
C GLY A 169 -7.06 1.27 -19.05
N CYS A 170 -6.05 0.71 -18.36
CA CYS A 170 -6.19 -0.23 -17.27
C CYS A 170 -6.36 0.52 -15.94
N PRO A 171 -7.54 0.47 -15.27
CA PRO A 171 -7.69 0.98 -13.93
C PRO A 171 -6.68 0.34 -13.00
N SER A 172 -5.90 1.16 -12.29
CA SER A 172 -4.84 0.63 -11.43
C SER A 172 -4.81 1.28 -10.05
N VAL A 173 -4.36 0.50 -9.06
CA VAL A 173 -4.14 0.94 -7.68
C VAL A 173 -2.81 0.37 -7.19
N TRP A 174 -2.05 1.18 -6.50
CA TRP A 174 -0.80 0.79 -5.85
C TRP A 174 -1.07 0.48 -4.38
N ALA A 175 -0.68 -0.71 -3.96
CA ALA A 175 -0.78 -1.16 -2.57
C ALA A 175 0.61 -1.14 -1.94
N GLY A 176 0.80 -0.33 -0.89
CA GLY A 176 2.07 0.00 -0.30
C GLY A 176 2.64 1.31 -0.84
N SER A 177 3.96 1.45 -0.90
CA SER A 177 4.58 2.66 -1.38
C SER A 177 4.64 2.74 -2.91
N SER A 178 4.59 3.96 -3.42
CA SER A 178 4.81 4.25 -4.84
C SER A 178 5.99 5.21 -5.03
N LEU A 179 6.50 5.36 -6.25
CA LEU A 179 7.54 6.35 -6.53
C LEU A 179 7.07 7.77 -6.24
N LYS A 180 7.97 8.59 -5.69
CA LYS A 180 7.73 10.02 -5.42
C LYS A 180 7.28 10.81 -6.63
N THR A 181 7.75 10.45 -7.82
CA THR A 181 7.48 11.16 -9.08
C THR A 181 6.05 10.97 -9.59
N TYR A 182 5.34 9.93 -9.15
CA TYR A 182 4.00 9.62 -9.67
C TYR A 182 2.88 9.99 -8.70
N LYS A 183 2.53 11.27 -8.66
CA LYS A 183 1.54 11.83 -7.70
C LYS A 183 0.08 11.53 -8.04
N LYS A 184 -0.23 11.09 -9.27
CA LYS A 184 -1.61 10.93 -9.78
C LYS A 184 -2.12 9.48 -9.79
N ALA A 185 -1.41 8.54 -9.19
CA ALA A 185 -1.87 7.16 -9.10
C ALA A 185 -2.76 6.92 -7.87
N ASN A 186 -3.81 6.14 -8.04
CA ASN A 186 -4.55 5.61 -6.89
C ASN A 186 -3.61 4.76 -6.05
N ARG A 187 -3.58 4.99 -4.75
CA ARG A 187 -2.68 4.25 -3.86
C ARG A 187 -3.21 4.16 -2.43
N VAL A 188 -2.77 3.11 -1.76
CA VAL A 188 -2.93 2.92 -0.32
C VAL A 188 -1.56 2.76 0.29
N ASP A 189 -1.26 3.50 1.34
CA ASP A 189 0.00 3.45 2.07
C ASP A 189 -0.25 3.82 3.54
N ILE A 190 0.76 3.67 4.38
CA ILE A 190 0.72 4.20 5.75
C ILE A 190 1.17 5.67 5.78
N ASP A 191 0.93 6.36 6.91
CA ASP A 191 1.57 7.63 7.16
C ASP A 191 3.04 7.43 7.55
N ASN A 192 3.86 7.24 6.52
CA ASN A 192 5.29 6.99 6.67
C ASN A 192 6.04 8.15 7.37
N TYR A 193 5.59 9.41 7.17
CA TYR A 193 6.18 10.56 7.84
C TYR A 193 5.89 10.51 9.34
N GLN A 194 4.61 10.47 9.71
CA GLN A 194 4.21 10.51 11.11
C GLN A 194 4.74 9.30 11.87
N THR A 195 4.68 8.10 11.26
CA THR A 195 5.20 6.88 11.89
C THR A 195 6.71 6.97 12.18
N ALA A 196 7.51 7.47 11.23
CA ALA A 196 8.95 7.63 11.43
C ALA A 196 9.28 8.76 12.42
N PHE A 197 8.49 9.84 12.40
CA PHE A 197 8.57 10.91 13.39
C PHE A 197 8.36 10.33 14.79
N ASP A 198 7.27 9.63 15.01
CA ASP A 198 6.92 9.06 16.32
C ASP A 198 7.96 8.03 16.80
N LEU A 199 8.45 7.15 15.91
CA LEU A 199 9.51 6.18 16.24
C LEU A 199 10.82 6.86 16.65
N THR A 200 11.19 7.94 15.97
CA THR A 200 12.40 8.70 16.28
C THR A 200 12.20 9.48 17.60
N GLU A 201 11.03 10.08 17.81
CA GLU A 201 10.72 10.73 19.09
C GLU A 201 10.82 9.77 20.28
N LYS A 202 10.39 8.52 20.14
CA LYS A 202 10.52 7.51 21.20
C LYS A 202 11.98 7.28 21.61
N LEU A 203 12.90 7.20 20.66
CA LEU A 203 14.33 7.09 20.97
C LEU A 203 14.84 8.33 21.71
N ILE A 204 14.43 9.52 21.29
CA ILE A 204 14.83 10.79 21.93
C ILE A 204 14.21 10.89 23.33
N GLU A 205 12.96 10.49 23.53
CA GLU A 205 12.29 10.44 24.86
C GLU A 205 12.99 9.48 25.82
N ASP A 206 13.58 8.38 25.31
CA ASP A 206 14.37 7.42 26.09
C ASP A 206 15.81 7.94 26.34
N GLY A 207 16.17 9.14 25.88
CA GLY A 207 17.42 9.85 26.20
C GLY A 207 18.45 9.90 25.07
N ALA A 208 18.11 9.50 23.85
CA ALA A 208 19.03 9.60 22.74
C ALA A 208 19.28 11.07 22.33
N GLU A 209 20.55 11.48 22.23
CA GLU A 209 20.99 12.79 21.78
C GLU A 209 21.55 12.76 20.33
N GLN A 210 22.02 11.61 19.87
CA GLN A 210 22.61 11.38 18.55
C GLN A 210 21.97 10.17 17.88
N VAL A 211 20.81 10.38 17.24
CA VAL A 211 20.11 9.31 16.55
C VAL A 211 20.66 9.14 15.14
N GLY A 212 21.17 7.95 14.83
CA GLY A 212 21.56 7.57 13.48
C GLY A 212 20.37 7.14 12.63
N PHE A 213 20.50 7.25 11.31
CA PHE A 213 19.52 6.78 10.34
C PHE A 213 20.15 5.83 9.33
N MET A 214 19.62 4.63 9.18
CA MET A 214 20.07 3.68 8.17
C MET A 214 18.91 3.25 7.26
N SER A 215 19.15 3.24 5.96
CA SER A 215 18.13 2.93 4.94
C SER A 215 18.76 2.34 3.68
N GLY A 216 17.97 1.63 2.90
CA GLY A 216 18.22 1.46 1.48
C GLY A 216 18.10 2.78 0.72
N ALA A 217 18.20 2.74 -0.62
CA ALA A 217 18.08 3.93 -1.46
C ALA A 217 16.76 4.68 -1.23
N LEU A 218 16.82 6.01 -1.10
CA LEU A 218 15.66 6.87 -0.86
C LEU A 218 14.87 7.14 -2.16
N GLU A 219 14.58 6.10 -2.94
CA GLU A 219 13.89 6.22 -4.23
C GLU A 219 12.37 6.14 -4.10
N THR A 220 11.86 5.40 -3.10
CA THR A 220 10.43 5.24 -2.90
C THR A 220 9.83 6.36 -2.07
N THR A 221 8.53 6.59 -2.24
CA THR A 221 7.77 7.58 -1.45
C THR A 221 7.86 7.25 0.04
N ALA A 222 7.74 5.97 0.41
CA ALA A 222 7.79 5.55 1.80
C ALA A 222 9.12 5.92 2.45
N ARG A 223 10.26 5.52 1.86
CA ARG A 223 11.58 5.79 2.43
C ARG A 223 11.88 7.28 2.56
N GLN A 224 11.47 8.08 1.56
CA GLN A 224 11.63 9.52 1.64
C GLN A 224 10.80 10.14 2.75
N ARG A 225 9.53 9.73 2.88
CA ARG A 225 8.65 10.22 3.94
C ARG A 225 9.15 9.80 5.32
N ARG A 226 9.69 8.58 5.46
CA ARG A 226 10.31 8.14 6.71
C ARG A 226 11.55 8.96 7.05
N PHE A 227 12.40 9.25 6.07
CA PHE A 227 13.55 10.13 6.27
C PHE A 227 13.14 11.56 6.64
N GLU A 228 12.10 12.11 6.00
CA GLU A 228 11.55 13.42 6.37
C GLU A 228 11.00 13.41 7.81
N GLY A 229 10.31 12.33 8.22
CA GLY A 229 9.80 12.16 9.59
C GLY A 229 10.91 12.09 10.62
N TYR A 230 11.98 11.32 10.36
CA TYR A 230 13.18 11.30 11.20
C TYR A 230 13.76 12.69 11.38
N LYS A 231 13.98 13.45 10.31
CA LYS A 231 14.48 14.83 10.42
C LYS A 231 13.53 15.75 11.19
N GLY A 232 12.23 15.63 10.94
CA GLY A 232 11.22 16.41 11.63
C GLY A 232 11.22 16.17 13.14
N ALA A 233 11.44 14.93 13.59
CA ALA A 233 11.56 14.60 15.00
C ALA A 233 12.79 15.24 15.66
N LEU A 234 13.96 15.18 15.00
CA LEU A 234 15.17 15.86 15.49
C LEU A 234 14.94 17.38 15.63
N GLU A 235 14.35 17.99 14.60
CA GLU A 235 14.07 19.43 14.58
C GLU A 235 13.08 19.82 15.69
N SER A 236 12.04 19.03 15.93
CA SER A 236 11.02 19.29 16.98
C SER A 236 11.61 19.32 18.37
N ARG A 237 12.70 18.60 18.61
CA ARG A 237 13.41 18.49 19.88
C ARG A 237 14.67 19.36 19.93
N GLY A 238 14.96 20.16 18.90
CA GLY A 238 16.12 21.02 18.83
C GLY A 238 17.45 20.27 18.71
N ILE A 239 17.42 18.99 18.27
CA ILE A 239 18.61 18.19 18.02
C ILE A 239 19.13 18.54 16.63
N ALA A 240 20.42 18.88 16.54
CA ALA A 240 21.06 19.22 15.27
C ALA A 240 21.12 17.98 14.35
N TYR A 241 20.63 18.13 13.11
CA TYR A 241 20.80 17.11 12.08
C TYR A 241 22.29 16.95 11.72
N ASP A 242 22.83 15.74 11.84
CA ASP A 242 24.18 15.39 11.43
C ASP A 242 24.15 14.43 10.24
N GLU A 243 24.52 14.94 9.05
CA GLU A 243 24.54 14.13 7.81
C GLU A 243 25.46 12.91 7.91
N ARG A 244 26.49 12.95 8.77
CA ARG A 244 27.44 11.83 8.94
C ARG A 244 26.74 10.59 9.55
N LEU A 245 25.70 10.82 10.39
CA LEU A 245 24.90 9.77 11.03
C LEU A 245 23.83 9.18 10.10
N VAL A 246 23.72 9.70 8.86
CA VAL A 246 22.78 9.20 7.86
C VAL A 246 23.51 8.31 6.87
N ILE A 247 23.14 7.05 6.83
CA ILE A 247 23.71 6.07 5.90
C ILE A 247 22.58 5.51 5.05
N CYS A 248 22.57 5.91 3.77
CA CYS A 248 21.63 5.41 2.78
C CYS A 248 22.40 4.63 1.72
N HIS A 249 22.05 3.36 1.55
CA HIS A 249 22.66 2.54 0.53
C HIS A 249 22.15 2.95 -0.86
N SER A 250 23.05 3.24 -1.79
CA SER A 250 22.68 3.76 -3.12
C SER A 250 22.46 2.70 -4.18
N THR A 251 22.96 1.49 -3.96
CA THR A 251 22.88 0.41 -4.94
C THR A 251 21.60 -0.42 -4.70
N PRO A 252 20.90 -0.85 -5.75
CA PRO A 252 19.78 -1.78 -5.62
C PRO A 252 20.28 -3.16 -5.18
N SER A 253 20.45 -3.37 -3.89
CA SER A 253 20.81 -4.66 -3.29
C SER A 253 19.64 -5.20 -2.47
N TYR A 254 19.72 -6.47 -2.09
CA TYR A 254 18.80 -7.02 -1.10
C TYR A 254 18.98 -6.27 0.22
N LEU A 255 17.90 -6.18 1.03
CA LEU A 255 17.92 -5.37 2.26
C LEU A 255 18.99 -5.83 3.27
N ASN A 256 19.25 -7.13 3.39
CA ASN A 256 20.33 -7.67 4.22
C ASN A 256 21.73 -7.27 3.71
N GLU A 257 22.00 -7.28 2.39
CA GLU A 257 23.25 -6.78 1.81
C GLU A 257 23.41 -5.29 2.10
N ALA A 258 22.33 -4.50 1.95
CA ALA A 258 22.34 -3.08 2.29
C ALA A 258 22.64 -2.85 3.78
N GLY A 259 22.13 -3.71 4.67
CA GLY A 259 22.47 -3.69 6.09
C GLY A 259 23.95 -3.91 6.37
N SER A 260 24.55 -4.92 5.73
CA SER A 260 25.98 -5.22 5.84
C SER A 260 26.86 -4.03 5.40
N GLU A 261 26.51 -3.39 4.29
CA GLU A 261 27.23 -2.23 3.78
C GLU A 261 27.04 -1.00 4.66
N CYS A 262 25.84 -0.76 5.20
CA CYS A 262 25.60 0.29 6.18
C CYS A 262 26.46 0.11 7.43
N ALA A 263 26.60 -1.12 7.94
CA ALA A 263 27.46 -1.43 9.07
C ALA A 263 28.95 -1.16 8.75
N ALA A 264 29.39 -1.56 7.55
CA ALA A 264 30.77 -1.29 7.10
C ALA A 264 31.06 0.23 7.04
N ILE A 265 30.12 1.01 6.49
CA ILE A 265 30.25 2.47 6.40
C ILE A 265 30.25 3.11 7.80
N TYR A 266 29.37 2.63 8.70
CA TYR A 266 29.30 3.09 10.09
C TYR A 266 30.66 2.94 10.78
N ALA A 267 31.25 1.74 10.71
CA ALA A 267 32.56 1.48 11.28
C ALA A 267 33.67 2.29 10.62
N ALA A 268 33.71 2.37 9.29
CA ALA A 268 34.73 3.11 8.55
C ALA A 268 34.71 4.61 8.84
N ARG A 269 33.54 5.18 9.14
CA ARG A 269 33.39 6.58 9.51
C ARG A 269 33.64 6.85 11.00
N ASN A 270 33.82 5.81 11.81
CA ASN A 270 33.95 5.90 13.26
C ASN A 270 32.83 6.74 13.89
N LEU A 271 31.59 6.40 13.55
CA LEU A 271 30.40 7.14 14.00
C LEU A 271 30.08 6.84 15.46
N ASN A 272 29.45 7.79 16.13
CA ASN A 272 29.08 7.70 17.52
C ASN A 272 27.61 8.06 17.73
N ALA A 273 26.72 7.28 17.13
CA ALA A 273 25.29 7.35 17.46
C ALA A 273 25.03 6.68 18.80
N ASP A 274 24.05 7.16 19.55
CA ASP A 274 23.58 6.56 20.80
C ASP A 274 22.23 5.82 20.64
N ALA A 275 21.56 6.03 19.49
CA ALA A 275 20.40 5.26 19.04
C ALA A 275 20.36 5.19 17.51
N LEU A 276 19.55 4.27 16.98
CA LEU A 276 19.45 4.05 15.54
C LEU A 276 17.97 3.95 15.10
N PHE A 277 17.59 4.79 14.14
CA PHE A 277 16.39 4.54 13.35
C PHE A 277 16.77 3.69 12.14
N LEU A 278 16.25 2.47 12.08
CA LEU A 278 16.45 1.55 10.96
C LEU A 278 15.20 1.54 10.09
N ASN A 279 15.33 2.01 8.87
CA ASN A 279 14.18 2.23 7.98
C ASN A 279 13.45 0.95 7.58
N ASP A 280 14.16 -0.15 7.40
CA ASP A 280 13.63 -1.44 6.99
C ASP A 280 14.24 -2.54 7.87
N TYR A 281 13.43 -3.25 8.69
CA TYR A 281 13.94 -4.26 9.61
C TYR A 281 14.83 -5.34 8.97
N PRO A 282 14.53 -5.88 7.76
CA PRO A 282 15.40 -6.90 7.15
C PRO A 282 16.87 -6.48 6.97
N MET A 283 17.20 -5.18 7.02
CA MET A 283 18.58 -4.72 7.04
C MET A 283 19.32 -5.16 8.32
N MET A 284 18.57 -5.40 9.42
CA MET A 284 19.16 -5.79 10.69
C MET A 284 19.92 -7.11 10.64
N GLU A 285 19.39 -8.09 9.90
CA GLU A 285 20.08 -9.37 9.69
C GLU A 285 21.46 -9.16 9.06
N GLY A 286 21.54 -8.30 8.03
CA GLY A 286 22.82 -7.97 7.39
C GLY A 286 23.78 -7.22 8.30
N ILE A 287 23.27 -6.30 9.13
CA ILE A 287 24.07 -5.59 10.15
C ILE A 287 24.69 -6.59 11.11
N LEU A 288 23.86 -7.48 11.69
CA LEU A 288 24.32 -8.48 12.66
C LEU A 288 25.31 -9.49 12.02
N GLU A 289 25.03 -9.96 10.81
CA GLU A 289 25.92 -10.86 10.08
C GLU A 289 27.29 -10.22 9.86
N PHE A 290 27.32 -8.95 9.43
CA PHE A 290 28.54 -8.21 9.23
C PHE A 290 29.32 -8.01 10.54
N CYS A 291 28.63 -7.59 11.60
CA CYS A 291 29.24 -7.41 12.92
C CYS A 291 29.85 -8.72 13.47
N ASN A 292 29.18 -9.85 13.25
CA ASN A 292 29.68 -11.14 13.71
C ASN A 292 30.85 -11.65 12.87
N ARG A 293 30.88 -11.33 11.57
CA ARG A 293 31.96 -11.71 10.65
C ARG A 293 33.24 -10.89 10.86
N TYR A 294 33.10 -9.61 11.25
CA TYR A 294 34.19 -8.66 11.38
C TYR A 294 34.18 -7.98 12.75
N PRO A 295 34.41 -8.73 13.86
CA PRO A 295 34.32 -8.17 15.22
C PRO A 295 35.30 -7.01 15.41
N ASN A 296 34.78 -5.86 15.81
CA ASN A 296 35.57 -4.73 16.27
C ASN A 296 34.73 -3.86 17.22
N PRO A 297 35.36 -3.02 18.08
CA PRO A 297 34.63 -2.25 19.09
C PRO A 297 33.53 -1.34 18.57
N GLU A 298 33.68 -0.77 17.36
CA GLU A 298 32.66 0.11 16.76
C GLU A 298 31.44 -0.67 16.28
N LEU A 299 31.64 -1.86 15.73
CA LEU A 299 30.56 -2.76 15.32
C LEU A 299 29.86 -3.40 16.51
N ASP A 300 30.60 -3.68 17.60
CA ASP A 300 30.00 -4.19 18.84
C ASP A 300 29.06 -3.14 19.47
N LYS A 301 29.41 -1.84 19.41
CA LYS A 301 28.47 -0.76 19.78
C LYS A 301 27.19 -0.80 18.97
N LEU A 302 27.27 -1.03 17.65
CA LEU A 302 26.11 -1.06 16.77
C LEU A 302 25.10 -2.17 17.16
N LYS A 303 25.56 -3.31 17.68
CA LYS A 303 24.72 -4.39 18.17
C LYS A 303 23.86 -4.02 19.38
N ILE A 304 24.36 -3.14 20.24
CA ILE A 304 23.72 -2.77 21.51
C ILE A 304 22.97 -1.43 21.45
N LEU A 305 23.06 -0.68 20.35
CA LEU A 305 22.32 0.57 20.21
C LEU A 305 20.82 0.33 20.31
N PRO A 306 20.07 1.19 21.05
CA PRO A 306 18.63 1.22 20.99
C PRO A 306 18.16 1.44 19.57
N ILE A 307 17.26 0.60 19.05
CA ILE A 307 16.78 0.64 17.67
C ILE A 307 15.27 0.85 17.64
N SER A 308 14.81 1.74 16.77
CA SER A 308 13.43 1.77 16.32
C SER A 308 13.34 1.40 14.83
N THR A 309 12.33 0.61 14.47
CA THR A 309 12.18 0.11 13.10
C THR A 309 10.72 -0.22 12.77
N PHE A 310 10.49 -0.80 11.58
CA PHE A 310 9.18 -1.27 11.13
C PHE A 310 9.08 -2.79 11.15
N ASP A 311 7.88 -3.28 11.49
CA ASP A 311 7.46 -4.69 11.35
C ASP A 311 8.40 -5.72 12.00
N PHE A 312 8.94 -5.38 13.18
CA PHE A 312 9.73 -6.32 13.95
C PHE A 312 8.83 -7.28 14.73
N GLU A 313 8.90 -8.55 14.43
CA GLU A 313 8.16 -9.62 15.12
C GLU A 313 9.08 -10.67 15.77
N ASP A 314 10.36 -10.74 15.37
CA ASP A 314 11.29 -11.77 15.80
C ASP A 314 12.04 -11.37 17.09
N LYS A 315 11.72 -12.06 18.17
CA LYS A 315 12.37 -11.88 19.48
C LYS A 315 13.68 -12.69 19.63
N SER A 316 14.08 -13.44 18.60
CA SER A 316 15.27 -14.30 18.64
C SER A 316 16.56 -13.57 18.22
N THR A 317 16.47 -12.30 17.81
CA THR A 317 17.62 -11.52 17.36
C THR A 317 18.40 -10.93 18.54
N GLU A 318 19.73 -10.89 18.41
CA GLU A 318 20.63 -10.24 19.39
C GLU A 318 20.55 -8.70 19.33
N ALA A 319 19.67 -8.14 18.47
CA ALA A 319 19.53 -6.70 18.31
C ALA A 319 18.70 -6.08 19.43
N ASN A 320 19.09 -4.91 19.88
CA ASN A 320 18.37 -4.13 20.89
C ASN A 320 17.25 -3.29 20.27
N VAL A 321 16.22 -3.95 19.72
CA VAL A 321 15.04 -3.27 19.19
C VAL A 321 14.14 -2.84 20.35
N CYS A 322 13.97 -1.53 20.50
CA CYS A 322 13.14 -0.95 21.55
C CYS A 322 11.72 -0.62 21.10
N TYR A 323 11.57 -0.21 19.84
CA TYR A 323 10.28 0.17 19.29
C TYR A 323 10.10 -0.39 17.88
N SER A 324 8.90 -0.86 17.58
CA SER A 324 8.50 -1.26 16.25
C SER A 324 7.15 -0.68 15.86
N ALA A 325 7.03 -0.22 14.61
CA ALA A 325 5.77 0.18 14.01
C ALA A 325 5.25 -0.94 13.11
N ASN A 326 4.15 -1.57 13.51
CA ASN A 326 3.52 -2.63 12.71
C ASN A 326 2.58 -2.02 11.67
N GLN A 327 2.86 -2.29 10.41
CA GLN A 327 2.03 -1.83 9.30
C GLN A 327 0.73 -2.65 9.22
N PRO A 328 -0.43 -2.02 8.96
CA PRO A 328 -1.71 -2.73 8.80
C PRO A 328 -1.82 -3.38 7.41
N ILE A 329 -0.96 -4.37 7.12
CA ILE A 329 -0.76 -4.95 5.79
C ILE A 329 -2.07 -5.49 5.20
N GLU A 330 -2.89 -6.16 6.03
CA GLU A 330 -4.18 -6.68 5.61
C GLU A 330 -5.15 -5.55 5.20
N GLU A 331 -5.16 -4.45 5.95
CA GLU A 331 -6.02 -3.29 5.65
C GLU A 331 -5.56 -2.57 4.38
N ILE A 332 -4.24 -2.50 4.14
CA ILE A 332 -3.68 -1.98 2.88
C ILE A 332 -4.25 -2.75 1.69
N GLY A 333 -4.24 -4.08 1.74
CA GLY A 333 -4.78 -4.93 0.67
C GLY A 333 -6.28 -4.76 0.48
N PHE A 334 -7.05 -4.69 1.57
CA PHE A 334 -8.50 -4.50 1.55
C PHE A 334 -8.89 -3.16 0.93
N GLU A 335 -8.24 -2.08 1.35
CA GLU A 335 -8.48 -0.74 0.81
C GLU A 335 -8.02 -0.63 -0.66
N ALA A 336 -6.96 -1.32 -1.07
CA ALA A 336 -6.53 -1.36 -2.46
C ALA A 336 -7.61 -1.96 -3.38
N VAL A 337 -8.22 -3.08 -2.98
CA VAL A 337 -9.35 -3.67 -3.74
C VAL A 337 -10.55 -2.74 -3.76
N ARG A 338 -10.86 -2.08 -2.64
CA ARG A 338 -11.97 -1.15 -2.53
C ARG A 338 -11.81 0.05 -3.47
N ILE A 339 -10.63 0.67 -3.47
CA ILE A 339 -10.31 1.79 -4.38
C ILE A 339 -10.30 1.31 -5.83
N PHE A 340 -9.76 0.11 -6.09
CA PHE A 340 -9.78 -0.49 -7.41
C PHE A 340 -11.21 -0.61 -7.97
N MET A 341 -12.14 -1.13 -7.16
CA MET A 341 -13.54 -1.25 -7.58
C MET A 341 -14.15 0.12 -7.93
N GLN A 342 -13.84 1.16 -7.16
CA GLN A 342 -14.30 2.51 -7.43
C GLN A 342 -13.68 3.08 -8.72
N ALA A 343 -12.39 2.83 -8.97
CA ALA A 343 -11.70 3.25 -10.18
C ALA A 343 -12.23 2.53 -11.43
N ARG A 344 -12.39 1.20 -11.35
CA ARG A 344 -12.98 0.37 -12.41
C ARG A 344 -14.36 0.86 -12.80
N ASP A 345 -15.17 1.15 -11.81
CA ASP A 345 -16.56 1.57 -12.00
C ASP A 345 -16.69 3.05 -12.37
N LYS A 346 -15.56 3.74 -12.59
CA LYS A 346 -15.48 5.19 -12.94
C LYS A 346 -16.19 6.09 -11.93
N ILE A 347 -16.17 5.70 -10.64
CA ILE A 347 -16.74 6.48 -9.53
C ILE A 347 -15.76 7.59 -9.12
N LEU A 348 -14.45 7.35 -9.32
CA LEU A 348 -13.40 8.30 -8.98
C LEU A 348 -13.23 9.32 -10.10
N THR A 349 -13.27 10.61 -9.75
CA THR A 349 -12.95 11.73 -10.64
C THR A 349 -11.47 12.07 -10.61
N ASP A 350 -10.83 11.82 -9.48
CA ASP A 350 -9.42 12.11 -9.21
C ASP A 350 -8.71 10.90 -8.60
N ALA A 351 -7.39 10.91 -8.64
CA ALA A 351 -6.59 9.88 -8.00
C ALA A 351 -6.75 9.91 -6.47
N VAL A 352 -7.02 8.77 -5.88
CA VAL A 352 -7.20 8.60 -4.44
C VAL A 352 -5.89 8.18 -3.78
N VAL A 353 -5.48 8.92 -2.77
CA VAL A 353 -4.40 8.56 -1.87
C VAL A 353 -5.01 8.25 -0.51
N LYS A 354 -5.03 6.98 -0.14
CA LYS A 354 -5.50 6.53 1.17
C LYS A 354 -4.31 6.31 2.08
N THR A 355 -4.30 6.97 3.23
CA THR A 355 -3.27 6.82 4.24
C THR A 355 -3.83 6.10 5.46
N LEU A 356 -3.12 5.09 5.95
CA LEU A 356 -3.43 4.31 7.15
C LEU A 356 -2.40 4.61 8.24
N SER A 357 -2.75 4.31 9.49
CA SER A 357 -1.84 4.45 10.63
C SER A 357 -1.17 3.12 10.94
N ALA A 358 0.13 3.13 11.20
CA ALA A 358 0.83 1.99 11.77
C ALA A 358 0.65 1.96 13.30
N ASP A 359 0.76 0.76 13.89
CA ASP A 359 0.67 0.54 15.33
C ASP A 359 2.07 0.49 15.95
N ILE A 360 2.44 1.51 16.72
CA ILE A 360 3.75 1.60 17.36
C ILE A 360 3.73 0.88 18.70
N ARG A 361 4.66 -0.05 18.89
CA ARG A 361 4.81 -0.86 20.09
C ARG A 361 6.20 -0.72 20.69
N LYS A 362 6.27 -0.71 22.03
CA LYS A 362 7.50 -0.96 22.77
C LYS A 362 7.74 -2.48 22.78
N ILE A 363 8.94 -2.90 22.48
CA ILE A 363 9.35 -4.31 22.39
C ILE A 363 9.94 -4.78 23.72
#